data_58598b4f822d112cd8aaa2a8faf5b9d9
#
_entry.id   58598b4f822d112cd8aaa2a8faf5b9d9
#
_cell.length_a   1.000
_cell.length_b   1.000
_cell.length_c   1.000
_cell.angle_alpha   90.00
_cell.angle_beta   90.00
_cell.angle_gamma   90.00
#
_symmetry.space_group_name_H-M   'P 1'
#
loop_
_entity.id
_entity.type
_entity.pdbx_description
1 polymer ?
#
loop_
_entity_poly.entity_id
_entity_poly.type
_entity_poly.pdbx_seq_one_letter_code
_entity_poly.pdbx_strand_id
1 'polypeptide(L)'
;MKIDEFMTTRIESIDADRSVYDAIEKMVDRRIRSLLVVFSGKDKDHGVITARDIVFKVLSKKSDPKSIKIASIASKPIVSIDRAKTIHDAAALMEEAVIARVFVCEEGKIVGVLSLLDVMAASLILRARGNYVP
;
A
#
# COMPACT_ATOMS: atom_id res chain seq x y z
N MET A 1 7.12 17.39 -10.78
CA MET A 1 7.07 17.31 -9.33
C MET A 1 7.22 15.88 -8.87
N LYS A 2 8.12 15.64 -7.96
CA LYS A 2 8.51 14.30 -7.57
C LYS A 2 7.59 13.73 -6.49
N ILE A 3 7.47 12.42 -6.50
CA ILE A 3 6.59 11.65 -5.61
C ILE A 3 6.89 11.91 -4.12
N ASP A 4 8.17 12.05 -3.77
CA ASP A 4 8.57 12.19 -2.36
C ASP A 4 8.03 13.45 -1.68
N GLU A 5 7.57 14.43 -2.44
CA GLU A 5 6.94 15.63 -1.89
C GLU A 5 5.50 15.37 -1.41
N PHE A 6 4.89 14.27 -1.86
CA PHE A 6 3.46 13.98 -1.59
C PHE A 6 3.22 12.65 -0.91
N MET A 7 4.23 11.80 -0.80
CA MET A 7 4.08 10.49 -0.19
C MET A 7 3.94 10.59 1.34
N THR A 8 3.27 9.59 1.91
CA THR A 8 3.26 9.38 3.36
C THR A 8 4.45 8.51 3.72
N THR A 9 5.24 8.94 4.71
CA THR A 9 6.39 8.17 5.19
C THR A 9 6.03 7.22 6.32
N ARG A 10 4.85 7.39 6.91
CA ARG A 10 4.36 6.51 7.97
C ARG A 10 3.74 5.28 7.35
N ILE A 11 4.49 4.18 7.38
CA ILE A 11 4.06 2.90 6.82
C ILE A 11 3.70 1.96 7.96
N GLU A 12 2.45 1.50 7.97
CA GLU A 12 2.00 0.50 8.93
C GLU A 12 2.24 -0.89 8.34
N SER A 13 2.85 -1.76 9.12
CA SER A 13 3.22 -3.10 8.67
C SER A 13 2.80 -4.18 9.67
N ILE A 14 2.80 -5.41 9.21
CA ILE A 14 2.47 -6.58 10.04
C ILE A 14 3.24 -7.79 9.50
N ASP A 15 3.61 -8.70 10.39
CA ASP A 15 4.32 -9.92 9.99
C ASP A 15 3.37 -10.90 9.30
N ALA A 16 3.87 -11.55 8.27
CA ALA A 16 3.10 -12.52 7.49
C ALA A 16 2.62 -13.72 8.31
N ASP A 17 3.31 -14.03 9.39
CA ASP A 17 2.98 -15.15 10.28
C ASP A 17 1.85 -14.85 11.26
N ARG A 18 1.44 -13.59 11.35
CA ARG A 18 0.33 -13.20 12.21
C ARG A 18 -0.99 -13.63 11.59
N SER A 19 -2.04 -13.66 12.41
CA SER A 19 -3.37 -14.04 11.94
C SER A 19 -4.07 -12.89 11.22
N VAL A 20 -5.03 -13.24 10.38
CA VAL A 20 -5.89 -12.25 9.74
C VAL A 20 -6.64 -11.45 10.82
N TYR A 21 -6.98 -12.07 11.94
CA TYR A 21 -7.60 -11.38 13.07
C TYR A 21 -6.74 -10.24 13.58
N ASP A 22 -5.41 -10.45 13.71
CA ASP A 22 -4.48 -9.41 14.13
C ASP A 22 -4.45 -8.25 13.13
N ALA A 23 -4.55 -8.56 11.84
CA ALA A 23 -4.62 -7.54 10.80
C ALA A 23 -5.90 -6.72 10.91
N ILE A 24 -7.03 -7.38 11.17
CA ILE A 24 -8.33 -6.71 11.36
C ILE A 24 -8.24 -5.73 12.54
N GLU A 25 -7.72 -6.20 13.68
CA GLU A 25 -7.58 -5.35 14.86
C GLU A 25 -6.74 -4.11 14.56
N LYS A 26 -5.61 -4.29 13.88
CA LYS A 26 -4.72 -3.19 13.55
C LYS A 26 -5.36 -2.20 12.59
N MET A 27 -6.02 -2.70 11.55
CA MET A 27 -6.70 -1.83 10.57
C MET A 27 -7.83 -1.03 11.21
N VAL A 28 -8.65 -1.67 12.04
CA VAL A 28 -9.77 -1.00 12.72
C VAL A 28 -9.25 0.03 13.73
N ASP A 29 -8.27 -0.35 14.53
CA ASP A 29 -7.68 0.52 15.55
C ASP A 29 -7.04 1.77 14.94
N ARG A 30 -6.30 1.59 13.85
CA ARG A 30 -5.59 2.67 13.18
C ARG A 30 -6.42 3.36 12.09
N ARG A 31 -7.61 2.85 11.80
CA ARG A 31 -8.51 3.35 10.73
C ARG A 31 -7.82 3.39 9.38
N ILE A 32 -7.13 2.32 9.06
CA ILE A 32 -6.43 2.15 7.79
C ILE A 32 -6.99 0.95 7.04
N ARG A 33 -6.78 0.91 5.73
CA ARG A 33 -7.37 -0.11 4.85
C ARG A 33 -6.34 -1.06 4.25
N SER A 34 -5.09 -0.90 4.58
CA SER A 34 -4.03 -1.77 4.08
C SER A 34 -2.86 -1.80 5.04
N LEU A 35 -2.12 -2.90 4.98
CA LEU A 35 -0.89 -3.08 5.75
C LEU A 35 0.18 -3.66 4.84
N LEU A 36 1.40 -3.16 5.00
CA LEU A 36 2.56 -3.79 4.39
C LEU A 36 2.81 -5.10 5.14
N VAL A 37 2.91 -6.21 4.40
CA VAL A 37 3.15 -7.52 4.98
C VAL A 37 4.63 -7.86 4.84
N VAL A 38 5.26 -8.17 5.97
CA VAL A 38 6.68 -8.51 6.03
C VAL A 38 6.83 -10.02 6.17
N PHE A 39 7.48 -10.63 5.19
CA PHE A 39 7.79 -12.06 5.22
C PHE A 39 9.17 -12.26 5.80
N SER A 40 9.31 -13.23 6.69
CA SER A 40 10.59 -13.59 7.27
C SER A 40 11.30 -14.60 6.36
N GLY A 41 12.65 -14.59 6.38
CA GLY A 41 13.46 -15.51 5.60
C GLY A 41 14.71 -14.85 5.03
N LYS A 42 15.46 -15.61 4.22
CA LYS A 42 16.69 -15.13 3.58
C LYS A 42 16.44 -13.97 2.63
N ASP A 43 15.28 -14.01 1.97
CA ASP A 43 14.84 -12.94 1.10
C ASP A 43 13.66 -12.25 1.81
N LYS A 44 13.95 -11.16 2.50
CA LYS A 44 12.91 -10.37 3.18
C LYS A 44 11.96 -9.81 2.15
N ASP A 45 10.99 -10.61 1.81
CA ASP A 45 9.97 -10.26 0.84
C ASP A 45 8.88 -9.43 1.49
N HIS A 46 8.21 -8.65 0.67
CA HIS A 46 7.08 -7.83 1.11
C HIS A 46 5.84 -8.14 0.29
N GLY A 47 4.70 -8.04 0.95
CA GLY A 47 3.41 -8.13 0.31
C GLY A 47 2.51 -7.05 0.85
N VAL A 48 1.25 -7.11 0.48
CA VAL A 48 0.23 -6.20 0.99
C VAL A 48 -1.04 -6.98 1.31
N ILE A 49 -1.69 -6.61 2.41
CA ILE A 49 -3.02 -7.10 2.75
C ILE A 49 -3.95 -5.91 2.88
N THR A 50 -5.11 -6.02 2.25
CA THR A 50 -6.10 -4.94 2.26
C THR A 50 -7.37 -5.34 2.97
N ALA A 51 -8.17 -4.36 3.39
CA ALA A 51 -9.49 -4.61 3.95
C ALA A 51 -10.35 -5.41 2.96
N ARG A 52 -10.22 -5.11 1.66
CA ARG A 52 -10.93 -5.83 0.60
C ARG A 52 -10.55 -7.32 0.60
N ASP A 53 -9.26 -7.63 0.71
CA ASP A 53 -8.80 -9.02 0.78
C ASP A 53 -9.44 -9.75 1.96
N ILE A 54 -9.46 -9.13 3.12
CA ILE A 54 -10.00 -9.73 4.34
C ILE A 54 -11.50 -10.00 4.19
N VAL A 55 -12.25 -9.00 3.74
CA VAL A 55 -13.70 -9.13 3.59
C VAL A 55 -14.06 -10.19 2.54
N PHE A 56 -13.39 -10.16 1.39
CA PHE A 56 -13.77 -11.03 0.26
C PHE A 56 -13.18 -12.44 0.35
N LYS A 57 -11.99 -12.59 0.92
CA LYS A 57 -11.31 -13.90 0.98
C LYS A 57 -11.55 -14.65 2.29
N VAL A 58 -11.93 -13.95 3.34
CA VAL A 58 -12.09 -14.55 4.67
C VAL A 58 -13.52 -14.39 5.20
N LEU A 59 -13.96 -13.15 5.41
CA LEU A 59 -15.23 -12.90 6.09
C LEU A 59 -16.44 -13.35 5.25
N SER A 60 -16.43 -13.10 3.95
CA SER A 60 -17.53 -13.53 3.07
C SER A 60 -17.62 -15.06 2.95
N LYS A 61 -16.53 -15.76 3.21
CA LYS A 61 -16.47 -17.22 3.19
C LYS A 61 -16.80 -17.85 4.55
N LYS A 62 -17.10 -17.02 5.54
CA LYS A 62 -17.37 -17.46 6.92
C LYS A 62 -16.20 -18.21 7.54
N SER A 63 -14.99 -17.97 7.07
CA SER A 63 -13.79 -18.55 7.64
C SER A 63 -13.39 -17.79 8.91
N ASP A 64 -12.77 -18.48 9.86
CA ASP A 64 -12.35 -17.87 11.12
C ASP A 64 -11.04 -17.09 10.92
N PRO A 65 -11.05 -15.75 11.08
CA PRO A 65 -9.83 -14.96 10.91
C PRO A 65 -8.70 -15.34 11.85
N LYS A 66 -8.99 -15.92 13.00
CA LYS A 66 -7.95 -16.36 13.95
C LYS A 66 -7.18 -17.59 13.46
N SER A 67 -7.78 -18.37 12.57
CA SER A 67 -7.20 -19.61 12.05
C SER A 67 -6.48 -19.43 10.72
N ILE A 68 -6.49 -18.22 10.16
CA ILE A 68 -5.90 -17.96 8.85
C ILE A 68 -4.71 -17.02 9.02
N LYS A 69 -3.56 -17.43 8.47
CA LYS A 69 -2.37 -16.58 8.47
C LYS A 69 -2.45 -15.54 7.36
N ILE A 70 -1.94 -14.37 7.63
CA ILE A 70 -1.87 -13.28 6.66
C ILE A 70 -1.15 -13.73 5.39
N ALA A 71 -0.08 -14.52 5.53
CA ALA A 71 0.69 -15.04 4.41
C ALA A 71 -0.17 -15.74 3.35
N SER A 72 -1.29 -16.36 3.76
CA SER A 72 -2.12 -17.14 2.83
C SER A 72 -3.03 -16.28 1.95
N ILE A 73 -3.25 -15.02 2.31
CA ILE A 73 -4.13 -14.13 1.53
C ILE A 73 -3.48 -12.85 1.04
N ALA A 74 -2.29 -12.53 1.53
CA ALA A 74 -1.55 -11.34 1.12
C ALA A 74 -1.15 -11.42 -0.36
N SER A 75 -1.18 -10.29 -1.05
CA SER A 75 -0.73 -10.19 -2.43
C SER A 75 0.77 -9.93 -2.50
N LYS A 76 1.45 -10.61 -3.41
CA LYS A 76 2.89 -10.46 -3.68
C LYS A 76 3.14 -10.54 -5.19
N PRO A 77 4.20 -9.90 -5.69
CA PRO A 77 4.99 -8.87 -5.02
C PRO A 77 4.21 -7.58 -4.85
N ILE A 78 4.73 -6.65 -4.03
CA ILE A 78 4.13 -5.33 -3.95
C ILE A 78 4.39 -4.56 -5.24
N VAL A 79 3.50 -3.62 -5.56
CA VAL A 79 3.73 -2.68 -6.66
C VAL A 79 4.42 -1.46 -6.08
N SER A 80 5.59 -1.13 -6.60
CA SER A 80 6.40 -0.02 -6.10
C SER A 80 6.88 0.87 -7.22
N ILE A 81 7.23 2.10 -6.86
CA ILE A 81 7.74 3.10 -7.79
C ILE A 81 8.92 3.81 -7.11
N ASP A 82 9.94 4.17 -7.88
CA ASP A 82 11.08 4.89 -7.35
C ASP A 82 10.70 6.31 -6.96
N ARG A 83 11.25 6.79 -5.83
CA ARG A 83 10.94 8.12 -5.28
C ARG A 83 11.29 9.27 -6.23
N ALA A 84 12.19 9.05 -7.17
CA ALA A 84 12.60 10.06 -8.15
C ALA A 84 11.59 10.24 -9.30
N LYS A 85 10.62 9.35 -9.42
CA LYS A 85 9.57 9.43 -10.45
C LYS A 85 8.58 10.56 -10.14
N THR A 86 7.74 10.86 -11.11
CA THR A 86 6.77 11.96 -11.01
C THR A 86 5.40 11.46 -10.56
N ILE A 87 4.55 12.41 -10.17
CA ILE A 87 3.14 12.13 -9.85
C ILE A 87 2.41 11.53 -11.05
N HIS A 88 2.71 11.99 -12.27
CA HIS A 88 2.12 11.42 -13.49
C HIS A 88 2.52 9.97 -13.70
N ASP A 89 3.78 9.63 -13.41
CA ASP A 89 4.25 8.24 -13.48
C ASP A 89 3.50 7.35 -12.48
N ALA A 90 3.26 7.87 -11.28
CA ALA A 90 2.51 7.15 -10.24
C ALA A 90 1.06 6.93 -10.67
N ALA A 91 0.41 7.96 -11.21
CA ALA A 91 -0.98 7.86 -11.69
C ALA A 91 -1.10 6.80 -12.79
N ALA A 92 -0.17 6.80 -13.74
CA ALA A 92 -0.16 5.82 -14.83
C ALA A 92 0.03 4.39 -14.30
N LEU A 93 0.92 4.21 -13.33
CA LEU A 93 1.16 2.90 -12.71
C LEU A 93 -0.07 2.40 -11.95
N MET A 94 -0.73 3.28 -11.20
CA MET A 94 -1.95 2.94 -10.47
C MET A 94 -3.07 2.51 -11.42
N GLU A 95 -3.22 3.20 -12.54
CA GLU A 95 -4.20 2.84 -13.56
C GLU A 95 -3.89 1.49 -14.19
N GLU A 96 -2.65 1.28 -14.61
CA GLU A 96 -2.21 0.04 -15.24
C GLU A 96 -2.39 -1.17 -14.32
N ALA A 97 -1.98 -1.02 -13.05
CA ALA A 97 -2.06 -2.10 -12.07
C ALA A 97 -3.44 -2.22 -11.41
N VAL A 98 -4.34 -1.27 -11.63
CA VAL A 98 -5.68 -1.18 -11.02
C VAL A 98 -5.58 -1.23 -9.49
N ILE A 99 -4.76 -0.36 -8.93
CA ILE A 99 -4.52 -0.28 -7.49
C ILE A 99 -4.72 1.14 -6.96
N ALA A 100 -5.11 1.23 -5.69
CA ALA A 100 -5.39 2.50 -5.02
C ALA A 100 -4.17 3.05 -4.25
N ARG A 101 -3.11 2.26 -4.14
CA ARG A 101 -1.89 2.62 -3.41
C ARG A 101 -0.68 2.00 -4.10
N VAL A 102 0.43 2.73 -4.08
CA VAL A 102 1.70 2.24 -4.56
C VAL A 102 2.76 2.54 -3.52
N PHE A 103 3.66 1.59 -3.28
CA PHE A 103 4.77 1.81 -2.37
C PHE A 103 5.87 2.58 -3.09
N VAL A 104 6.52 3.47 -2.34
CA VAL A 104 7.61 4.28 -2.87
C VAL A 104 8.92 3.69 -2.36
N CYS A 105 9.87 3.47 -3.24
CA CYS A 105 11.14 2.87 -2.89
C CYS A 105 12.33 3.74 -3.26
N GLU A 106 13.43 3.51 -2.57
CA GLU A 106 14.73 4.08 -2.87
C GLU A 106 15.78 3.01 -2.61
N GLU A 107 16.58 2.71 -3.64
CA GLU A 107 17.64 1.70 -3.54
C GLU A 107 17.15 0.38 -2.94
N GLY A 108 15.99 -0.08 -3.39
CA GLY A 108 15.41 -1.34 -2.94
C GLY A 108 14.72 -1.31 -1.58
N LYS A 109 14.71 -0.16 -0.92
CA LYS A 109 14.04 0.01 0.38
C LYS A 109 12.73 0.77 0.22
N ILE A 110 11.71 0.35 0.94
CA ILE A 110 10.42 1.05 0.97
C ILE A 110 10.57 2.26 1.88
N VAL A 111 10.33 3.45 1.32
CA VAL A 111 10.47 4.71 2.04
C VAL A 111 9.15 5.46 2.23
N GLY A 112 8.10 5.04 1.54
CA GLY A 112 6.81 5.70 1.66
C GLY A 112 5.71 4.95 0.94
N VAL A 113 4.53 5.54 0.97
CA VAL A 113 3.35 5.06 0.25
C VAL A 113 2.61 6.25 -0.33
N LEU A 114 2.05 6.04 -1.52
CA LEU A 114 1.30 7.06 -2.23
C LEU A 114 -0.07 6.49 -2.58
N SER A 115 -1.13 7.22 -2.21
CA SER A 115 -2.52 6.81 -2.47
C SER A 115 -3.13 7.63 -3.60
N LEU A 116 -4.30 7.19 -4.07
CA LEU A 116 -5.08 7.97 -5.04
C LEU A 116 -5.37 9.37 -4.51
N LEU A 117 -5.70 9.48 -3.22
CA LEU A 117 -5.97 10.76 -2.60
C LEU A 117 -4.74 11.68 -2.64
N ASP A 118 -3.55 11.12 -2.42
CA ASP A 118 -2.30 11.89 -2.48
C ASP A 118 -2.06 12.44 -3.89
N VAL A 119 -2.33 11.64 -4.91
CA VAL A 119 -2.19 12.06 -6.31
C VAL A 119 -3.17 13.18 -6.64
N MET A 120 -4.42 13.05 -6.18
CA MET A 120 -5.43 14.09 -6.36
C MET A 120 -5.03 15.39 -5.66
N ALA A 121 -4.56 15.29 -4.41
CA ALA A 121 -4.10 16.45 -3.65
C ALA A 121 -2.91 17.12 -4.33
N ALA A 122 -1.98 16.33 -4.88
CA ALA A 122 -0.84 16.84 -5.62
C ALA A 122 -1.28 17.69 -6.83
N SER A 123 -2.34 17.28 -7.52
CA SER A 123 -2.84 18.03 -8.68
C SER A 123 -3.31 19.44 -8.31
N LEU A 124 -3.91 19.58 -7.13
CA LEU A 124 -4.33 20.90 -6.62
C LEU A 124 -3.13 21.78 -6.30
N ILE A 125 -2.10 21.20 -5.68
CA ILE A 125 -0.89 21.92 -5.31
C ILE A 125 -0.10 22.35 -6.55
N LEU A 126 -0.01 21.48 -7.55
CA LEU A 126 0.64 21.79 -8.81
C LEU A 126 -0.04 22.96 -9.53
N ARG A 127 -1.37 22.95 -9.54
CA ARG A 127 -2.15 24.06 -10.15
C ARG A 127 -1.91 25.36 -9.38
N ALA A 128 -1.92 25.34 -8.07
CA ALA A 128 -1.69 26.52 -7.23
C ALA A 128 -0.30 27.12 -7.45
N ARG A 129 0.69 26.28 -7.77
CA ARG A 129 2.07 26.71 -8.07
C ARG A 129 2.27 27.12 -9.53
N GLY A 130 1.21 27.04 -10.36
CA GLY A 130 1.31 27.35 -11.79
C GLY A 130 2.02 26.27 -12.60
N ASN A 131 2.23 25.09 -12.04
CA ASN A 131 2.94 23.98 -12.68
C ASN A 131 2.03 22.90 -13.25
N TYR A 132 0.72 23.15 -13.27
CA TYR A 132 -0.23 22.18 -13.78
C TYR A 132 -0.19 22.15 -15.31
N VAL A 133 0.02 20.94 -15.84
CA VAL A 133 -0.06 20.64 -17.27
C VAL A 133 -1.15 19.59 -17.45
N PRO A 134 -2.25 19.93 -18.15
CA PRO A 134 -3.34 18.98 -18.35
C PRO A 134 -2.93 17.79 -19.20
#